data_a309f9ae3ca6d0105641b63538ad6166
#
_entry.id   a309f9ae3ca6d0105641b63538ad6166
#
_cell.length_a   1.000
_cell.length_b   1.000
_cell.length_c   1.000
_cell.angle_alpha   90.00
_cell.angle_beta   90.00
_cell.angle_gamma   90.00
#
_symmetry.space_group_name_H-M   'P 1'
#
loop_
_entity.id
_entity.type
_entity.pdbx_description
1 polymer ?
#
loop_
_entity_poly.entity_id
_entity_poly.type
_entity_poly.pdbx_seq_one_letter_code
_entity_poly.pdbx_strand_id
1 'polypeptide(L)'
;AIGKWHLGLSDRTGGQDWNGFITPGPSDIGFDYSYIMAATGDRVPCVWVENQRIVNLDPNDPIEVSYEKPFPGEPLGKDHPELLTKLKPSPNHGHDMAIVNGISRIGYMKGGKQALWEDENIADSITCKAVRFIENHKDEPFFLYVGTNDAHVPRWPHPRFVGKSGMGPRGDALLQFDWTVGEIMGALEKAGIAENTLIVLSSDNGPVVDDGYADRAVELLGEHRPWGPFRGGKYSIFEAGTRVPMIVSWPAQVKPGVSDALVSQIDLYASMASLMGKPLEEGAGPDSRDHLDAFLGKDLKGRDYVVEVAGSLSVSDGEWKYIAPSNGAAYAKLTNIELGNSKEEQLYNLKQD
;
A
#
# COMPACT_ATOMS: atom_id res chain seq x y z
N ALA A 1 12.13 2.84 -6.79
CA ALA A 1 10.89 2.29 -6.21
C ALA A 1 11.15 0.91 -5.61
N ILE A 2 10.71 0.65 -4.39
CA ILE A 2 10.91 -0.62 -3.70
C ILE A 2 9.60 -1.06 -3.04
N GLY A 3 9.24 -2.35 -3.18
CA GLY A 3 8.10 -2.97 -2.51
C GLY A 3 6.84 -3.05 -3.33
N LYS A 4 5.66 -2.92 -2.70
CA LYS A 4 4.36 -3.03 -3.37
C LYS A 4 4.19 -1.93 -4.42
N TRP A 5 3.92 -2.33 -5.66
CA TRP A 5 3.69 -1.39 -6.75
C TRP A 5 2.19 -1.12 -6.97
N HIS A 6 1.44 -2.11 -7.44
CA HIS A 6 -0.02 -2.08 -7.65
C HIS A 6 -0.54 -0.87 -8.47
N LEU A 7 0.32 -0.23 -9.25
CA LEU A 7 -0.01 0.91 -10.11
C LEU A 7 -0.13 0.52 -11.60
N GLY A 8 -0.08 -0.79 -11.86
CA GLY A 8 -0.08 -1.34 -13.21
C GLY A 8 1.32 -1.54 -13.78
N LEU A 9 1.43 -2.53 -14.62
CA LEU A 9 2.61 -2.84 -15.43
C LEU A 9 2.09 -3.14 -16.84
N SER A 10 2.83 -2.74 -17.89
CA SER A 10 2.39 -2.80 -19.28
C SER A 10 1.25 -1.82 -19.61
N ASP A 11 1.02 -1.59 -20.88
CA ASP A 11 0.02 -0.65 -21.43
C ASP A 11 -1.42 -1.18 -21.37
N ARG A 12 -1.60 -2.47 -21.08
CA ARG A 12 -2.91 -3.14 -20.97
C ARG A 12 -2.88 -4.32 -20.01
N THR A 13 -4.02 -4.63 -19.43
CA THR A 13 -4.20 -5.84 -18.61
C THR A 13 -3.91 -7.10 -19.44
N GLY A 14 -3.04 -7.97 -18.91
CA GLY A 14 -2.61 -9.20 -19.58
C GLY A 14 -1.60 -9.00 -20.72
N GLY A 15 -1.09 -7.78 -20.91
CA GLY A 15 -0.05 -7.48 -21.89
C GLY A 15 1.38 -7.66 -21.41
N GLN A 16 1.56 -8.06 -20.13
CA GLN A 16 2.87 -8.23 -19.52
C GLN A 16 3.61 -9.44 -20.09
N ASP A 17 4.84 -9.23 -20.53
CA ASP A 17 5.78 -10.32 -20.81
C ASP A 17 6.54 -10.68 -19.53
N TRP A 18 5.98 -11.61 -18.75
CA TRP A 18 6.59 -12.07 -17.50
C TRP A 18 7.92 -12.80 -17.69
N ASN A 19 8.26 -13.20 -18.91
CA ASN A 19 9.48 -13.94 -19.23
C ASN A 19 10.55 -13.07 -19.89
N GLY A 20 10.23 -11.81 -20.15
CA GLY A 20 11.09 -10.86 -20.83
C GLY A 20 11.29 -9.56 -20.06
N PHE A 21 11.22 -8.44 -20.77
CA PHE A 21 11.29 -7.09 -20.22
C PHE A 21 9.87 -6.51 -20.11
N ILE A 22 9.46 -6.20 -18.89
CA ILE A 22 8.11 -5.72 -18.59
C ILE A 22 8.07 -4.20 -18.76
N THR A 23 7.36 -3.72 -19.75
CA THR A 23 7.25 -2.29 -20.08
C THR A 23 5.82 -1.94 -20.52
N PRO A 24 5.30 -0.74 -20.20
CA PRO A 24 5.84 0.21 -19.25
C PRO A 24 5.85 -0.31 -17.79
N GLY A 25 6.80 0.22 -17.03
CA GLY A 25 7.01 -0.08 -15.63
C GLY A 25 7.67 1.10 -14.90
N PRO A 26 8.24 0.92 -13.71
CA PRO A 26 8.80 2.02 -12.92
C PRO A 26 9.86 2.86 -13.64
N SER A 27 10.72 2.28 -14.46
CA SER A 27 11.74 3.06 -15.18
C SER A 27 11.16 3.95 -16.27
N ASP A 28 10.01 3.60 -16.82
CA ASP A 28 9.34 4.39 -17.85
C ASP A 28 8.71 5.67 -17.29
N ILE A 29 8.58 5.77 -15.98
CA ILE A 29 8.09 6.97 -15.28
C ILE A 29 9.17 7.67 -14.45
N GLY A 30 10.43 7.32 -14.63
CA GLY A 30 11.58 8.05 -14.11
C GLY A 30 12.30 7.44 -12.92
N PHE A 31 11.99 6.21 -12.49
CA PHE A 31 12.79 5.52 -11.47
C PHE A 31 14.02 4.84 -12.09
N ASP A 32 15.21 5.19 -11.63
CA ASP A 32 16.47 4.59 -12.06
C ASP A 32 16.65 3.15 -11.57
N TYR A 33 16.00 2.81 -10.45
CA TYR A 33 16.03 1.49 -9.84
C TYR A 33 14.64 1.08 -9.35
N SER A 34 14.30 -0.18 -9.55
CA SER A 34 13.08 -0.75 -8.99
C SER A 34 13.28 -2.19 -8.50
N TYR A 35 12.67 -2.52 -7.36
CA TYR A 35 12.52 -3.88 -6.85
C TYR A 35 11.13 -4.03 -6.26
N ILE A 36 10.19 -4.57 -7.03
CA ILE A 36 8.78 -4.45 -6.73
C ILE A 36 8.04 -5.78 -6.75
N MET A 37 6.94 -5.82 -5.97
CA MET A 37 5.81 -6.73 -6.18
C MET A 37 4.90 -6.10 -7.23
N ALA A 38 4.55 -6.85 -8.27
CA ALA A 38 3.75 -6.31 -9.39
C ALA A 38 2.39 -5.76 -8.95
N ALA A 39 1.75 -6.43 -7.99
CA ALA A 39 0.47 -6.03 -7.41
C ALA A 39 0.55 -6.04 -5.88
N THR A 40 -0.13 -6.97 -5.24
CA THR A 40 -0.23 -7.17 -3.79
C THR A 40 0.10 -8.61 -3.44
N GLY A 41 0.35 -8.90 -2.14
CA GLY A 41 0.66 -10.25 -1.69
C GLY A 41 -0.45 -11.28 -1.95
N ASP A 42 -1.70 -10.85 -2.08
CA ASP A 42 -2.85 -11.70 -2.35
C ASP A 42 -3.10 -12.01 -3.83
N ARG A 43 -2.28 -11.49 -4.76
CA ARG A 43 -2.43 -11.64 -6.21
C ARG A 43 -1.22 -12.28 -6.87
N VAL A 44 -1.49 -12.98 -7.96
CA VAL A 44 -0.43 -13.49 -8.84
C VAL A 44 0.06 -12.41 -9.82
N PRO A 45 1.32 -12.48 -10.30
CA PRO A 45 2.36 -13.45 -9.97
C PRO A 45 3.03 -13.15 -8.64
N CYS A 46 3.34 -14.20 -7.88
CA CYS A 46 3.98 -14.10 -6.57
C CYS A 46 5.50 -14.10 -6.69
N VAL A 47 6.04 -13.09 -7.38
CA VAL A 47 7.46 -12.98 -7.73
C VAL A 47 7.95 -11.54 -7.58
N TRP A 48 9.26 -11.37 -7.38
CA TRP A 48 9.89 -10.06 -7.42
C TRP A 48 10.24 -9.64 -8.84
N VAL A 49 10.02 -8.37 -9.15
CA VAL A 49 10.43 -7.72 -10.39
C VAL A 49 11.52 -6.70 -10.06
N GLU A 50 12.74 -6.93 -10.54
CA GLU A 50 13.87 -6.00 -10.37
C GLU A 50 14.22 -5.40 -11.74
N ASN A 51 14.20 -4.08 -11.83
CA ASN A 51 14.47 -3.35 -13.07
C ASN A 51 13.70 -3.93 -14.27
N GLN A 52 12.40 -4.14 -14.07
CA GLN A 52 11.45 -4.63 -15.08
C GLN A 52 11.71 -6.06 -15.58
N ARG A 53 12.41 -6.89 -14.79
CA ARG A 53 12.60 -8.33 -15.05
C ARG A 53 12.32 -9.15 -13.81
N ILE A 54 11.79 -10.36 -14.01
CA ILE A 54 11.58 -11.31 -12.92
C ILE A 54 12.93 -11.77 -12.34
N VAL A 55 13.02 -11.68 -11.02
CA VAL A 55 14.21 -12.14 -10.28
C VAL A 55 14.24 -13.66 -10.23
N ASN A 56 15.40 -14.26 -10.49
CA ASN A 56 15.63 -15.73 -10.42
C ASN A 56 14.72 -16.56 -11.35
N LEU A 57 14.24 -16.01 -12.45
CA LEU A 57 13.44 -16.77 -13.40
C LEU A 57 14.29 -17.86 -14.08
N ASP A 58 13.81 -19.11 -14.00
CA ASP A 58 14.36 -20.20 -14.82
C ASP A 58 13.72 -20.14 -16.22
N PRO A 59 14.53 -19.98 -17.29
CA PRO A 59 14.00 -19.98 -18.67
C PRO A 59 13.31 -21.29 -19.08
N ASN A 60 13.59 -22.39 -18.37
CA ASN A 60 12.96 -23.69 -18.63
C ASN A 60 11.62 -23.89 -17.87
N ASP A 61 11.28 -22.97 -16.95
CA ASP A 61 10.02 -22.96 -16.21
C ASP A 61 9.35 -21.57 -16.33
N PRO A 62 8.88 -21.21 -17.54
CA PRO A 62 8.32 -19.88 -17.81
C PRO A 62 7.04 -19.63 -17.03
N ILE A 63 6.83 -18.37 -16.67
CA ILE A 63 5.65 -17.91 -15.93
C ILE A 63 4.51 -17.63 -16.91
N GLU A 64 3.35 -18.21 -16.60
CA GLU A 64 2.07 -17.86 -17.22
C GLU A 64 1.11 -17.33 -16.16
N VAL A 65 0.41 -16.23 -16.45
CA VAL A 65 -0.55 -15.59 -15.53
C VAL A 65 -1.86 -15.34 -16.27
N SER A 66 -2.98 -15.60 -15.60
CA SER A 66 -4.32 -15.29 -16.08
C SER A 66 -5.21 -14.84 -14.94
N TYR A 67 -6.09 -13.87 -15.20
CA TYR A 67 -7.16 -13.47 -14.30
C TYR A 67 -8.55 -13.92 -14.79
N GLU A 68 -8.59 -14.60 -15.94
CA GLU A 68 -9.84 -15.03 -16.58
C GLU A 68 -10.14 -16.51 -16.36
N LYS A 69 -9.14 -17.36 -16.51
CA LYS A 69 -9.32 -18.83 -16.46
C LYS A 69 -8.12 -19.53 -15.84
N PRO A 70 -8.36 -20.67 -15.16
CA PRO A 70 -7.30 -21.50 -14.61
C PRO A 70 -6.47 -22.20 -15.69
N PHE A 71 -5.26 -22.57 -15.34
CA PHE A 71 -4.39 -23.43 -16.14
C PHE A 71 -4.73 -24.90 -15.87
N PRO A 72 -4.83 -25.75 -16.93
CA PRO A 72 -5.10 -27.17 -16.74
C PRO A 72 -4.01 -27.86 -15.89
N GLY A 73 -4.45 -28.61 -14.87
CA GLY A 73 -3.55 -29.35 -13.97
C GLY A 73 -3.00 -28.56 -12.80
N GLU A 74 -3.19 -27.25 -12.74
CA GLU A 74 -2.80 -26.44 -11.58
C GLU A 74 -3.91 -26.48 -10.51
N PRO A 75 -3.57 -26.79 -9.24
CA PRO A 75 -4.56 -26.88 -8.16
C PRO A 75 -5.08 -25.50 -7.75
N LEU A 76 -6.36 -25.44 -7.39
CA LEU A 76 -7.03 -24.21 -6.91
C LEU A 76 -7.39 -24.34 -5.44
N GLY A 77 -7.30 -23.22 -4.71
CA GLY A 77 -7.61 -23.20 -3.29
C GLY A 77 -9.02 -23.64 -2.92
N LYS A 78 -10.00 -23.35 -3.79
CA LYS A 78 -11.40 -23.77 -3.62
C LYS A 78 -11.59 -25.30 -3.74
N ASP A 79 -10.78 -25.97 -4.56
CA ASP A 79 -10.91 -27.39 -4.87
C ASP A 79 -9.93 -28.26 -4.05
N HIS A 80 -8.84 -27.67 -3.55
CA HIS A 80 -7.73 -28.35 -2.86
C HIS A 80 -7.39 -27.68 -1.50
N PRO A 81 -8.33 -27.59 -0.54
CA PRO A 81 -8.09 -26.95 0.75
C PRO A 81 -7.01 -27.67 1.60
N GLU A 82 -6.70 -28.94 1.29
CA GLU A 82 -5.62 -29.70 1.92
C GLU A 82 -4.21 -29.18 1.57
N LEU A 83 -4.07 -28.47 0.46
CA LEU A 83 -2.81 -27.83 0.04
C LEU A 83 -2.59 -26.45 0.67
N LEU A 84 -3.59 -25.90 1.35
CA LEU A 84 -3.49 -24.61 2.04
C LEU A 84 -2.84 -24.82 3.42
N THR A 85 -1.53 -24.98 3.42
CA THR A 85 -0.75 -25.35 4.62
C THR A 85 -0.40 -24.16 5.51
N LYS A 86 -0.50 -22.93 4.98
CA LYS A 86 -0.20 -21.70 5.73
C LYS A 86 -1.48 -20.94 6.10
N LEU A 87 -2.23 -20.45 5.12
CA LEU A 87 -3.40 -19.60 5.35
C LEU A 87 -4.54 -19.96 4.41
N LYS A 88 -5.74 -20.07 4.96
CA LYS A 88 -6.96 -20.36 4.20
C LYS A 88 -7.69 -19.08 3.84
N PRO A 89 -8.34 -19.02 2.66
CA PRO A 89 -9.19 -17.88 2.30
C PRO A 89 -10.47 -17.89 3.15
N SER A 90 -11.00 -16.70 3.41
CA SER A 90 -12.36 -16.53 3.91
C SER A 90 -13.37 -16.87 2.81
N PRO A 91 -14.53 -17.47 3.15
CA PRO A 91 -15.53 -17.83 2.16
C PRO A 91 -16.03 -16.61 1.36
N ASN A 92 -16.20 -16.78 0.05
CA ASN A 92 -16.78 -15.80 -0.88
C ASN A 92 -15.97 -14.50 -1.11
N HIS A 93 -14.72 -14.41 -0.64
CA HIS A 93 -13.86 -13.24 -0.87
C HIS A 93 -13.04 -13.32 -2.18
N GLY A 94 -13.10 -14.43 -2.90
CA GLY A 94 -12.39 -14.59 -4.18
C GLY A 94 -10.88 -14.80 -4.09
N HIS A 95 -10.37 -15.11 -2.91
CA HIS A 95 -8.95 -15.44 -2.66
C HIS A 95 -8.67 -16.94 -2.74
N ASP A 96 -9.43 -17.68 -3.53
CA ASP A 96 -9.48 -19.13 -3.55
C ASP A 96 -9.02 -19.76 -4.86
N MET A 97 -8.23 -18.99 -5.67
CA MET A 97 -7.72 -19.42 -6.98
C MET A 97 -6.35 -20.10 -6.86
N ALA A 98 -5.31 -19.65 -7.57
CA ALA A 98 -4.01 -20.30 -7.57
C ALA A 98 -3.42 -20.46 -6.16
N ILE A 99 -2.81 -21.62 -5.90
CA ILE A 99 -2.10 -21.89 -4.64
C ILE A 99 -0.62 -21.63 -4.83
N VAL A 100 -0.08 -20.68 -4.06
CA VAL A 100 1.35 -20.38 -4.03
C VAL A 100 1.84 -20.43 -2.58
N ASN A 101 2.86 -21.24 -2.31
CA ASN A 101 3.47 -21.39 -0.97
C ASN A 101 2.47 -21.74 0.13
N GLY A 102 1.45 -22.55 -0.18
CA GLY A 102 0.43 -22.97 0.79
C GLY A 102 -0.62 -21.91 1.14
N ILE A 103 -0.72 -20.86 0.31
CA ILE A 103 -1.74 -19.80 0.41
C ILE A 103 -2.40 -19.65 -0.97
N SER A 104 -3.72 -19.60 -1.01
CA SER A 104 -4.44 -19.31 -2.26
C SER A 104 -4.46 -17.80 -2.56
N ARG A 105 -4.49 -17.46 -3.83
CA ARG A 105 -4.37 -16.08 -4.33
C ARG A 105 -5.53 -15.74 -5.26
N ILE A 106 -5.67 -14.46 -5.59
CA ILE A 106 -6.51 -13.97 -6.68
C ILE A 106 -5.75 -14.14 -7.98
N GLY A 107 -6.39 -14.73 -8.98
CA GLY A 107 -5.81 -15.04 -10.28
C GLY A 107 -5.15 -16.42 -10.34
N TYR A 108 -4.66 -16.77 -11.51
CA TYR A 108 -4.11 -18.08 -11.85
C TYR A 108 -2.68 -17.93 -12.35
N MET A 109 -1.80 -18.79 -11.88
CA MET A 109 -0.37 -18.78 -12.19
C MET A 109 0.13 -20.20 -12.44
N LYS A 110 1.06 -20.34 -13.38
CA LYS A 110 1.77 -21.58 -13.67
C LYS A 110 3.23 -21.27 -13.93
N GLY A 111 4.13 -22.17 -13.58
CA GLY A 111 5.58 -22.00 -13.77
C GLY A 111 6.22 -21.01 -12.79
N GLY A 112 7.48 -20.68 -13.06
CA GLY A 112 8.27 -19.72 -12.27
C GLY A 112 8.59 -20.17 -10.85
N LYS A 113 8.67 -21.45 -10.58
CA LYS A 113 8.84 -22.02 -9.22
C LYS A 113 10.05 -21.49 -8.49
N GLN A 114 11.17 -21.30 -9.20
CA GLN A 114 12.41 -20.77 -8.63
C GLN A 114 12.33 -19.27 -8.32
N ALA A 115 11.44 -18.54 -9.00
CA ALA A 115 11.26 -17.10 -8.85
C ALA A 115 10.27 -16.72 -7.74
N LEU A 116 9.50 -17.67 -7.19
CA LEU A 116 8.50 -17.40 -6.17
C LEU A 116 9.14 -16.78 -4.92
N TRP A 117 8.54 -15.72 -4.39
CA TRP A 117 8.95 -15.19 -3.09
C TRP A 117 8.54 -16.14 -1.95
N GLU A 118 9.16 -15.98 -0.80
CA GLU A 118 8.73 -16.57 0.46
C GLU A 118 7.92 -15.53 1.23
N ASP A 119 6.67 -15.83 1.59
CA ASP A 119 5.73 -14.87 2.18
C ASP A 119 6.25 -14.27 3.49
N GLU A 120 6.84 -15.10 4.35
CA GLU A 120 7.45 -14.68 5.61
C GLU A 120 8.64 -13.73 5.45
N ASN A 121 9.27 -13.69 4.28
CA ASN A 121 10.45 -12.90 3.98
C ASN A 121 10.15 -11.62 3.15
N ILE A 122 8.88 -11.33 2.86
CA ILE A 122 8.52 -10.16 2.04
C ILE A 122 9.03 -8.86 2.67
N ALA A 123 8.76 -8.64 3.97
CA ALA A 123 9.19 -7.43 4.65
C ALA A 123 10.71 -7.33 4.74
N ASP A 124 11.40 -8.45 5.01
CA ASP A 124 12.87 -8.50 5.03
C ASP A 124 13.47 -8.17 3.66
N SER A 125 12.87 -8.66 2.59
CA SER A 125 13.31 -8.37 1.21
C SER A 125 13.19 -6.89 0.89
N ILE A 126 12.03 -6.29 1.18
CA ILE A 126 11.78 -4.85 0.99
C ILE A 126 12.78 -4.02 1.82
N THR A 127 12.90 -4.35 3.11
CA THR A 127 13.79 -3.64 4.05
C THR A 127 15.25 -3.73 3.61
N CYS A 128 15.72 -4.92 3.27
CA CYS A 128 17.11 -5.13 2.83
C CYS A 128 17.43 -4.33 1.56
N LYS A 129 16.51 -4.29 0.59
CA LYS A 129 16.68 -3.50 -0.64
C LYS A 129 16.66 -1.99 -0.36
N ALA A 130 15.79 -1.51 0.52
CA ALA A 130 15.73 -0.11 0.92
C ALA A 130 17.00 0.33 1.66
N VAL A 131 17.47 -0.46 2.64
CA VAL A 131 18.70 -0.19 3.38
C VAL A 131 19.91 -0.15 2.46
N ARG A 132 20.04 -1.15 1.57
CA ARG A 132 21.14 -1.18 0.59
C ARG A 132 21.08 0.01 -0.38
N PHE A 133 19.91 0.42 -0.80
CA PHE A 133 19.76 1.60 -1.63
C PHE A 133 20.30 2.84 -0.91
N ILE A 134 19.90 3.07 0.33
CA ILE A 134 20.38 4.18 1.16
C ILE A 134 21.91 4.14 1.33
N GLU A 135 22.46 2.97 1.67
CA GLU A 135 23.91 2.80 1.85
C GLU A 135 24.70 3.12 0.58
N ASN A 136 24.17 2.74 -0.59
CA ASN A 136 24.84 2.94 -1.88
C ASN A 136 24.71 4.38 -2.41
N HIS A 137 23.68 5.13 -2.00
CA HIS A 137 23.37 6.46 -2.53
C HIS A 137 23.51 7.59 -1.49
N LYS A 138 24.09 7.31 -0.31
CA LYS A 138 24.23 8.28 0.79
C LYS A 138 25.01 9.54 0.45
N ASP A 139 25.87 9.51 -0.57
CA ASP A 139 26.75 10.60 -0.96
C ASP A 139 26.13 11.47 -2.09
N GLU A 140 24.90 11.19 -2.51
CA GLU A 140 24.18 11.92 -3.54
C GLU A 140 22.69 12.15 -3.17
N PRO A 141 22.03 13.17 -3.70
CA PRO A 141 20.59 13.33 -3.51
C PRO A 141 19.80 12.17 -4.14
N PHE A 142 18.80 11.65 -3.42
CA PHE A 142 17.93 10.61 -3.94
C PHE A 142 16.47 10.82 -3.55
N PHE A 143 15.57 10.24 -4.32
CA PHE A 143 14.17 10.02 -3.98
C PHE A 143 13.94 8.52 -3.86
N LEU A 144 13.47 8.05 -2.70
CA LEU A 144 13.19 6.65 -2.45
C LEU A 144 11.71 6.46 -2.09
N TYR A 145 10.95 5.79 -2.96
CA TYR A 145 9.61 5.31 -2.68
C TYR A 145 9.67 3.90 -2.11
N VAL A 146 9.11 3.69 -0.93
CA VAL A 146 9.00 2.37 -0.29
C VAL A 146 7.53 2.04 -0.04
N GLY A 147 6.97 1.18 -0.88
CA GLY A 147 5.64 0.61 -0.70
C GLY A 147 5.72 -0.68 0.13
N THR A 148 5.43 -0.61 1.43
CA THR A 148 5.42 -1.82 2.26
C THR A 148 4.25 -2.73 1.91
N ASN A 149 4.37 -4.04 2.19
CA ASN A 149 3.26 -4.97 2.05
C ASN A 149 2.38 -4.99 3.32
N ASP A 150 2.98 -4.78 4.48
CA ASP A 150 2.29 -4.87 5.76
C ASP A 150 1.44 -3.61 6.07
N ALA A 151 0.25 -3.79 6.64
CA ALA A 151 -0.36 -5.05 7.04
C ALA A 151 -1.46 -5.51 6.05
N HIS A 152 -1.18 -5.45 4.73
CA HIS A 152 -2.08 -5.99 3.72
C HIS A 152 -2.10 -7.54 3.78
N VAL A 153 -3.18 -8.14 3.34
CA VAL A 153 -3.32 -9.60 3.24
C VAL A 153 -2.51 -10.19 2.07
N PRO A 154 -2.13 -11.46 2.16
CA PRO A 154 -2.22 -12.38 3.29
C PRO A 154 -1.22 -11.99 4.38
N ARG A 155 -1.68 -11.96 5.62
CA ARG A 155 -0.84 -11.61 6.76
C ARG A 155 -0.09 -12.84 7.24
N TRP A 156 1.13 -12.99 6.75
CA TRP A 156 2.02 -14.10 7.10
C TRP A 156 3.38 -13.56 7.54
N PRO A 157 3.44 -12.97 8.76
CA PRO A 157 4.65 -12.30 9.25
C PRO A 157 5.79 -13.30 9.48
N HIS A 158 7.01 -12.78 9.41
CA HIS A 158 8.21 -13.56 9.71
C HIS A 158 8.14 -14.17 11.13
N PRO A 159 8.60 -15.43 11.36
CA PRO A 159 8.49 -16.13 12.64
C PRO A 159 8.94 -15.35 13.87
N ARG A 160 9.89 -14.42 13.73
CA ARG A 160 10.35 -13.57 14.85
C ARG A 160 9.27 -12.64 15.42
N PHE A 161 8.21 -12.34 14.65
CA PHE A 161 7.09 -11.49 15.09
C PHE A 161 5.87 -12.27 15.54
N VAL A 162 5.76 -13.53 15.16
CA VAL A 162 4.59 -14.37 15.46
C VAL A 162 4.31 -14.43 16.96
N GLY A 163 3.09 -14.06 17.35
CA GLY A 163 2.62 -14.05 18.74
C GLY A 163 3.12 -12.86 19.59
N LYS A 164 3.82 -11.89 19.00
CA LYS A 164 4.40 -10.77 19.76
C LYS A 164 3.39 -9.65 20.06
N SER A 165 2.40 -9.45 19.19
CA SER A 165 1.39 -8.40 19.36
C SER A 165 0.26 -8.75 20.32
N GLY A 166 -0.04 -10.04 20.49
CA GLY A 166 -1.26 -10.51 21.14
C GLY A 166 -2.53 -10.34 20.29
N MET A 167 -2.43 -9.77 19.08
CA MET A 167 -3.53 -9.51 18.17
C MET A 167 -3.50 -10.42 16.91
N GLY A 168 -2.81 -11.55 16.99
CA GLY A 168 -2.67 -12.51 15.89
C GLY A 168 -1.90 -11.96 14.68
N PRO A 169 -2.00 -12.63 13.51
CA PRO A 169 -1.19 -12.30 12.34
C PRO A 169 -1.29 -10.83 11.91
N ARG A 170 -2.47 -10.19 12.06
CA ARG A 170 -2.63 -8.78 11.73
C ARG A 170 -1.78 -7.88 12.62
N GLY A 171 -1.84 -8.09 13.93
CA GLY A 171 -1.04 -7.30 14.87
C GLY A 171 0.45 -7.57 14.73
N ASP A 172 0.83 -8.83 14.49
CA ASP A 172 2.22 -9.23 14.28
C ASP A 172 2.78 -8.59 12.99
N ALA A 173 1.97 -8.48 11.92
CA ALA A 173 2.33 -7.75 10.70
C ALA A 173 2.49 -6.24 10.94
N LEU A 174 1.74 -5.64 11.85
CA LEU A 174 1.94 -4.23 12.25
C LEU A 174 3.27 -4.03 12.98
N LEU A 175 3.67 -4.96 13.87
CA LEU A 175 4.99 -4.93 14.49
C LEU A 175 6.11 -5.10 13.46
N GLN A 176 5.90 -5.93 12.44
CA GLN A 176 6.83 -6.10 11.34
C GLN A 176 6.95 -4.84 10.48
N PHE A 177 5.84 -4.14 10.23
CA PHE A 177 5.86 -2.83 9.57
C PHE A 177 6.66 -1.80 10.37
N ASP A 178 6.41 -1.68 11.68
CA ASP A 178 7.15 -0.78 12.57
C ASP A 178 8.65 -1.07 12.56
N TRP A 179 9.03 -2.36 12.59
CA TRP A 179 10.42 -2.79 12.43
C TRP A 179 11.01 -2.35 11.09
N THR A 180 10.29 -2.49 9.98
CA THR A 180 10.74 -2.03 8.65
C THR A 180 11.05 -0.54 8.64
N VAL A 181 10.18 0.28 9.22
CA VAL A 181 10.40 1.72 9.36
C VAL A 181 11.64 2.00 10.21
N GLY A 182 11.78 1.29 11.34
CA GLY A 182 12.95 1.41 12.22
C GLY A 182 14.27 1.09 11.53
N GLU A 183 14.33 0.04 10.72
CA GLU A 183 15.54 -0.34 9.96
C GLU A 183 15.92 0.72 8.91
N ILE A 184 14.92 1.29 8.23
CA ILE A 184 15.14 2.37 7.25
C ILE A 184 15.69 3.62 7.96
N MET A 185 15.07 4.03 9.07
CA MET A 185 15.53 5.16 9.86
C MET A 185 16.95 4.93 10.40
N GLY A 186 17.21 3.73 10.94
CA GLY A 186 18.53 3.35 11.43
C GLY A 186 19.60 3.33 10.32
N ALA A 187 19.24 3.00 9.09
CA ALA A 187 20.14 3.08 7.95
C ALA A 187 20.52 4.53 7.61
N LEU A 188 19.56 5.46 7.65
CA LEU A 188 19.80 6.89 7.44
C LEU A 188 20.70 7.48 8.55
N GLU A 189 20.47 7.10 9.80
CA GLU A 189 21.30 7.49 10.95
C GLU A 189 22.73 6.97 10.80
N LYS A 190 22.89 5.69 10.51
CA LYS A 190 24.20 5.05 10.30
C LYS A 190 24.97 5.63 9.12
N ALA A 191 24.24 6.03 8.06
CA ALA A 191 24.82 6.71 6.91
C ALA A 191 25.17 8.18 7.19
N GLY A 192 24.74 8.75 8.32
CA GLY A 192 24.99 10.14 8.70
C GLY A 192 24.18 11.17 7.92
N ILE A 193 23.07 10.77 7.32
CA ILE A 193 22.21 11.63 6.48
C ILE A 193 20.81 11.88 7.05
N ALA A 194 20.49 11.29 8.19
CA ALA A 194 19.14 11.40 8.80
C ALA A 194 18.71 12.86 9.02
N GLU A 195 19.63 13.73 9.51
CA GLU A 195 19.36 15.16 9.74
C GLU A 195 18.89 15.89 8.47
N ASN A 196 19.39 15.50 7.30
CA ASN A 196 19.10 16.12 6.01
C ASN A 196 18.24 15.24 5.10
N THR A 197 17.44 14.36 5.67
CA THR A 197 16.49 13.51 4.93
C THR A 197 15.06 13.87 5.31
N LEU A 198 14.25 14.23 4.31
CA LEU A 198 12.80 14.35 4.45
C LEU A 198 12.18 12.95 4.37
N ILE A 199 11.55 12.51 5.44
CA ILE A 199 10.77 11.28 5.49
C ILE A 199 9.29 11.65 5.52
N VAL A 200 8.51 11.08 4.62
CA VAL A 200 7.04 11.16 4.64
C VAL A 200 6.50 9.74 4.79
N LEU A 201 5.82 9.47 5.89
CA LEU A 201 5.16 8.19 6.15
C LEU A 201 3.66 8.39 6.12
N SER A 202 2.99 7.57 5.32
CA SER A 202 1.54 7.62 5.17
C SER A 202 0.98 6.23 4.80
N SER A 203 -0.31 6.16 4.50
CA SER A 203 -1.00 4.97 4.01
C SER A 203 -1.75 5.27 2.72
N ASP A 204 -1.95 4.26 1.88
CA ASP A 204 -2.68 4.38 0.60
C ASP A 204 -4.20 4.51 0.80
N ASN A 205 -4.74 3.95 1.86
CA ASN A 205 -6.15 4.01 2.23
C ASN A 205 -6.37 3.71 3.73
N GLY A 206 -7.59 3.89 4.17
CA GLY A 206 -8.01 3.54 5.53
C GLY A 206 -7.97 2.04 5.82
N PRO A 207 -8.14 1.64 7.08
CA PRO A 207 -7.97 0.26 7.53
C PRO A 207 -9.07 -0.68 7.05
N VAL A 208 -8.70 -1.95 6.91
CA VAL A 208 -9.60 -3.09 6.81
C VAL A 208 -9.14 -4.19 7.75
N VAL A 209 -10.07 -4.81 8.47
CA VAL A 209 -9.76 -5.88 9.44
C VAL A 209 -9.98 -7.24 8.79
N ASP A 210 -11.20 -7.51 8.33
CA ASP A 210 -11.55 -8.72 7.58
C ASP A 210 -11.33 -8.48 6.09
N ASP A 211 -10.29 -9.06 5.52
CA ASP A 211 -9.88 -8.81 4.13
C ASP A 211 -9.54 -10.11 3.38
N GLY A 212 -10.39 -11.10 3.53
CA GLY A 212 -10.40 -12.26 2.63
C GLY A 212 -9.59 -13.48 3.05
N TYR A 213 -8.98 -13.50 4.24
CA TYR A 213 -8.30 -14.66 4.79
C TYR A 213 -8.74 -14.98 6.22
N ALA A 214 -8.74 -16.26 6.56
CA ALA A 214 -9.10 -16.77 7.89
C ALA A 214 -7.94 -16.61 8.89
N ASP A 215 -7.46 -15.40 9.07
CA ASP A 215 -6.34 -15.05 9.94
C ASP A 215 -6.77 -14.62 11.36
N ARG A 216 -8.08 -14.72 11.66
CA ARG A 216 -8.69 -14.35 12.93
C ARG A 216 -8.50 -12.88 13.30
N ALA A 217 -8.33 -12.00 12.32
CA ALA A 217 -8.08 -10.58 12.57
C ALA A 217 -9.23 -9.90 13.33
N VAL A 218 -10.48 -10.31 13.08
CA VAL A 218 -11.67 -9.77 13.77
C VAL A 218 -11.71 -10.25 15.22
N GLU A 219 -11.54 -11.56 15.46
CA GLU A 219 -11.64 -12.16 16.79
C GLU A 219 -10.50 -11.73 17.72
N LEU A 220 -9.32 -11.47 17.15
CA LEU A 220 -8.12 -11.10 17.91
C LEU A 220 -7.86 -9.58 17.95
N LEU A 221 -8.79 -8.77 17.41
CA LEU A 221 -8.65 -7.32 17.38
C LEU A 221 -8.56 -6.70 18.79
N GLY A 222 -9.26 -7.32 19.76
CA GLY A 222 -9.34 -6.81 21.13
C GLY A 222 -9.98 -5.42 21.18
N GLU A 223 -9.36 -4.53 21.94
CA GLU A 223 -9.81 -3.13 22.07
C GLU A 223 -9.17 -2.19 21.02
N HIS A 224 -8.31 -2.74 20.14
CA HIS A 224 -7.67 -1.94 19.11
C HIS A 224 -8.69 -1.42 18.09
N ARG A 225 -8.66 -0.11 17.85
CA ARG A 225 -9.53 0.58 16.89
C ARG A 225 -8.68 1.14 15.75
N PRO A 226 -8.45 0.39 14.67
CA PRO A 226 -7.57 0.82 13.58
C PRO A 226 -8.06 2.07 12.85
N TRP A 227 -9.36 2.36 12.92
CA TRP A 227 -9.99 3.57 12.38
C TRP A 227 -9.97 4.76 13.38
N GLY A 228 -9.47 4.58 14.61
CA GLY A 228 -9.51 5.61 15.65
C GLY A 228 -10.94 6.03 15.99
N PRO A 229 -11.24 7.34 16.03
CA PRO A 229 -12.60 7.85 16.27
C PRO A 229 -13.46 7.90 15.00
N PHE A 230 -12.90 7.61 13.82
CA PHE A 230 -13.56 7.83 12.55
C PHE A 230 -14.48 6.69 12.14
N ARG A 231 -15.50 7.01 11.36
CA ARG A 231 -16.47 6.07 10.77
C ARG A 231 -15.96 5.51 9.44
N GLY A 232 -16.32 4.26 9.12
CA GLY A 232 -15.97 3.61 7.86
C GLY A 232 -14.67 2.83 7.93
N GLY A 233 -13.94 2.78 6.84
CA GLY A 233 -12.69 2.04 6.64
C GLY A 233 -12.32 2.02 5.17
N LYS A 234 -11.43 1.13 4.75
CA LYS A 234 -11.07 0.94 3.34
C LYS A 234 -12.33 0.86 2.45
N TYR A 235 -12.32 1.50 1.29
CA TYR A 235 -13.43 1.66 0.35
C TYR A 235 -14.52 2.67 0.74
N SER A 236 -14.50 3.21 1.96
CA SER A 236 -15.51 4.14 2.45
C SER A 236 -15.19 5.58 2.07
N ILE A 237 -16.26 6.37 1.77
CA ILE A 237 -16.15 7.82 1.60
C ILE A 237 -16.12 8.55 2.95
N PHE A 238 -16.44 7.88 4.07
CA PHE A 238 -16.31 8.42 5.41
C PHE A 238 -14.84 8.59 5.82
N GLU A 239 -14.58 9.37 6.86
CA GLU A 239 -13.24 9.76 7.30
C GLU A 239 -12.26 8.59 7.48
N ALA A 240 -12.69 7.45 8.05
CA ALA A 240 -11.79 6.32 8.23
C ALA A 240 -11.34 5.66 6.91
N GLY A 241 -11.99 5.96 5.77
CA GLY A 241 -11.58 5.43 4.47
C GLY A 241 -10.54 6.30 3.77
N THR A 242 -10.61 7.61 3.97
CA THR A 242 -9.89 8.61 3.18
C THR A 242 -8.87 9.41 4.01
N ARG A 243 -9.15 9.65 5.30
CA ARG A 243 -8.25 10.34 6.22
C ARG A 243 -7.21 9.39 6.79
N VAL A 244 -6.10 9.25 6.09
CA VAL A 244 -4.99 8.38 6.45
C VAL A 244 -3.97 9.09 7.36
N PRO A 245 -3.16 8.35 8.15
CA PRO A 245 -2.05 8.93 8.89
C PRO A 245 -1.07 9.64 7.96
N MET A 246 -0.53 10.77 8.43
CA MET A 246 0.54 11.51 7.77
C MET A 246 1.58 11.92 8.81
N ILE A 247 2.80 11.43 8.68
CA ILE A 247 3.93 11.79 9.55
C ILE A 247 5.05 12.33 8.65
N VAL A 248 5.54 13.51 8.98
CA VAL A 248 6.65 14.14 8.27
C VAL A 248 7.79 14.35 9.25
N SER A 249 8.97 13.86 8.89
CA SER A 249 10.19 14.04 9.67
C SER A 249 11.31 14.58 8.79
N TRP A 250 11.89 15.68 9.20
CA TRP A 250 13.12 16.26 8.64
C TRP A 250 13.81 17.06 9.76
N PRO A 251 14.67 16.43 10.55
CA PRO A 251 15.18 17.05 11.78
C PRO A 251 15.80 18.42 11.59
N ALA A 252 16.51 18.65 10.46
CA ALA A 252 17.11 19.94 10.15
C ALA A 252 16.10 21.06 9.83
N GLN A 253 14.84 20.73 9.48
CA GLN A 253 13.87 21.71 8.97
C GLN A 253 12.53 21.71 9.72
N VAL A 254 12.09 20.57 10.22
CA VAL A 254 10.78 20.36 10.84
C VAL A 254 10.93 20.21 12.34
N LYS A 255 10.22 21.06 13.09
CA LYS A 255 10.17 20.93 14.56
C LYS A 255 9.10 19.92 14.96
N PRO A 256 9.32 19.15 16.06
CA PRO A 256 8.28 18.28 16.59
C PRO A 256 7.00 19.04 16.91
N GLY A 257 5.85 18.51 16.48
CA GLY A 257 4.55 19.13 16.70
C GLY A 257 3.43 18.34 16.03
N VAL A 258 2.22 18.85 16.19
CA VAL A 258 1.01 18.36 15.52
C VAL A 258 0.42 19.51 14.72
N SER A 259 -0.04 19.23 13.50
CA SER A 259 -0.66 20.20 12.61
C SER A 259 -2.04 19.70 12.17
N ASP A 260 -3.02 20.60 12.19
CA ASP A 260 -4.36 20.38 11.63
C ASP A 260 -4.48 20.89 10.19
N ALA A 261 -3.37 21.27 9.56
CA ALA A 261 -3.35 21.73 8.17
C ALA A 261 -3.96 20.68 7.24
N LEU A 262 -4.91 21.10 6.43
CA LEU A 262 -5.58 20.23 5.47
C LEU A 262 -4.66 19.98 4.27
N VAL A 263 -4.20 18.76 4.09
CA VAL A 263 -3.31 18.36 2.99
C VAL A 263 -3.81 17.09 2.31
N SER A 264 -3.40 16.90 1.07
CA SER A 264 -3.67 15.66 0.32
C SER A 264 -2.35 15.06 -0.16
N GLN A 265 -2.26 13.75 -0.26
CA GLN A 265 -1.06 13.07 -0.79
C GLN A 265 -0.73 13.49 -2.22
N ILE A 266 -1.72 13.87 -3.02
CA ILE A 266 -1.50 14.39 -4.37
C ILE A 266 -0.67 15.68 -4.38
N ASP A 267 -0.64 16.42 -3.27
CA ASP A 267 0.12 17.67 -3.14
C ASP A 267 1.63 17.42 -3.00
N LEU A 268 2.03 16.21 -2.66
CA LEU A 268 3.45 15.84 -2.59
C LEU A 268 4.16 16.11 -3.92
N TYR A 269 3.49 15.90 -5.06
CA TYR A 269 4.10 16.10 -6.36
C TYR A 269 4.51 17.57 -6.59
N ALA A 270 3.57 18.52 -6.45
CA ALA A 270 3.86 19.94 -6.59
C ALA A 270 4.79 20.45 -5.47
N SER A 271 4.61 19.98 -4.24
CA SER A 271 5.44 20.38 -3.10
C SER A 271 6.89 19.89 -3.22
N MET A 272 7.12 18.70 -3.75
CA MET A 272 8.49 18.22 -4.03
C MET A 272 9.12 18.97 -5.20
N ALA A 273 8.35 19.31 -6.23
CA ALA A 273 8.83 20.16 -7.32
C ALA A 273 9.26 21.55 -6.78
N SER A 274 8.46 22.13 -5.90
CA SER A 274 8.78 23.39 -5.20
C SER A 274 10.04 23.27 -4.35
N LEU A 275 10.16 22.21 -3.55
CA LEU A 275 11.35 21.93 -2.74
C LEU A 275 12.64 21.89 -3.59
N MET A 276 12.56 21.33 -4.79
CA MET A 276 13.67 21.23 -5.73
C MET A 276 13.89 22.48 -6.58
N GLY A 277 13.04 23.51 -6.42
CA GLY A 277 13.07 24.70 -7.27
C GLY A 277 12.75 24.43 -8.76
N LYS A 278 11.94 23.39 -9.04
CA LYS A 278 11.54 22.96 -10.38
C LYS A 278 10.04 23.23 -10.55
N PRO A 279 9.62 24.22 -11.34
CA PRO A 279 8.19 24.41 -11.62
C PRO A 279 7.65 23.22 -12.38
N LEU A 280 6.41 22.85 -12.09
CA LEU A 280 5.71 21.82 -12.87
C LEU A 280 5.44 22.33 -14.29
N GLU A 281 5.50 21.44 -15.27
CA GLU A 281 5.06 21.73 -16.63
C GLU A 281 3.55 21.97 -16.65
N GLU A 282 3.09 22.78 -17.61
CA GLU A 282 1.67 23.07 -17.78
C GLU A 282 0.87 21.76 -17.98
N GLY A 283 -0.16 21.56 -17.17
CA GLY A 283 -0.98 20.34 -17.18
C GLY A 283 -0.41 19.16 -16.40
N ALA A 284 0.81 19.24 -15.88
CA ALA A 284 1.36 18.21 -15.01
C ALA A 284 0.74 18.28 -13.61
N GLY A 285 0.11 17.16 -13.15
CA GLY A 285 -0.52 17.10 -11.84
C GLY A 285 -1.62 18.14 -11.62
N PRO A 286 -2.70 18.17 -12.44
CA PRO A 286 -3.68 19.28 -12.44
C PRO A 286 -4.36 19.50 -11.09
N ASP A 287 -4.46 18.47 -10.25
CA ASP A 287 -5.06 18.54 -8.93
C ASP A 287 -4.02 18.72 -7.80
N SER A 288 -2.72 18.60 -8.12
CA SER A 288 -1.62 18.78 -7.17
C SER A 288 -1.36 20.28 -6.95
N ARG A 289 -1.22 20.68 -5.69
CA ARG A 289 -0.92 22.06 -5.31
C ARG A 289 0.31 22.10 -4.42
N ASP A 290 1.09 23.16 -4.52
CA ASP A 290 2.21 23.36 -3.62
C ASP A 290 1.71 23.70 -2.20
N HIS A 291 1.89 22.77 -1.30
CA HIS A 291 1.65 22.90 0.13
C HIS A 291 2.89 22.48 0.93
N LEU A 292 4.09 22.72 0.37
CA LEU A 292 5.36 22.38 1.04
C LEU A 292 5.42 22.94 2.46
N ASP A 293 5.03 24.18 2.67
CA ASP A 293 5.06 24.81 4.01
C ASP A 293 4.09 24.12 4.99
N ALA A 294 2.97 23.57 4.53
CA ALA A 294 2.08 22.78 5.37
C ALA A 294 2.71 21.43 5.75
N PHE A 295 3.35 20.72 4.81
CA PHE A 295 4.09 19.50 5.10
C PHE A 295 5.27 19.74 6.05
N LEU A 296 5.90 20.89 5.99
CA LEU A 296 6.99 21.27 6.88
C LEU A 296 6.53 21.92 8.21
N GLY A 297 5.22 21.97 8.47
CA GLY A 297 4.64 22.53 9.69
C GLY A 297 4.79 24.05 9.84
N LYS A 298 5.02 24.77 8.74
CA LYS A 298 5.15 26.23 8.69
C LYS A 298 3.82 26.92 8.38
N ASP A 299 2.98 26.31 7.56
CA ASP A 299 1.59 26.71 7.32
C ASP A 299 0.65 25.75 8.09
N LEU A 300 -0.23 26.31 8.91
CA LEU A 300 -1.16 25.54 9.74
C LEU A 300 -2.55 25.40 9.09
N LYS A 301 -2.76 25.96 7.91
CA LYS A 301 -4.02 25.92 7.18
C LYS A 301 -4.03 24.85 6.07
N GLY A 302 -3.03 24.86 5.20
CA GLY A 302 -2.97 24.03 4.02
C GLY A 302 -4.03 24.38 2.97
N ARG A 303 -4.70 23.38 2.43
CA ARG A 303 -5.79 23.52 1.44
C ARG A 303 -7.02 24.19 2.04
N ASP A 304 -7.79 24.91 1.21
CA ASP A 304 -9.11 25.38 1.58
C ASP A 304 -10.14 24.23 1.62
N TYR A 305 -9.94 23.20 0.81
CA TYR A 305 -10.78 21.98 0.77
C TYR A 305 -10.04 20.82 0.10
N VAL A 306 -10.48 19.63 0.40
CA VAL A 306 -10.11 18.38 -0.31
C VAL A 306 -11.32 17.76 -0.96
N VAL A 307 -11.12 17.16 -2.15
CA VAL A 307 -12.12 16.34 -2.84
C VAL A 307 -11.64 14.89 -2.79
N GLU A 308 -12.54 14.00 -2.42
CA GLU A 308 -12.24 12.58 -2.26
C GLU A 308 -13.24 11.73 -3.04
N VAL A 309 -12.80 10.55 -3.46
CA VAL A 309 -13.60 9.60 -4.26
C VAL A 309 -13.52 8.22 -3.65
N ALA A 310 -14.66 7.67 -3.25
CA ALA A 310 -14.81 6.27 -2.84
C ALA A 310 -16.24 5.78 -3.10
N GLY A 311 -16.56 5.45 -4.35
CA GLY A 311 -17.92 5.08 -4.77
C GLY A 311 -18.91 6.24 -4.85
N SER A 312 -18.59 7.36 -4.22
CA SER A 312 -19.25 8.66 -4.30
C SER A 312 -18.16 9.75 -4.33
N LEU A 313 -18.57 11.01 -4.47
CA LEU A 313 -17.72 12.18 -4.30
C LEU A 313 -17.98 12.82 -2.95
N SER A 314 -16.94 13.31 -2.30
CA SER A 314 -17.06 14.19 -1.16
C SER A 314 -16.17 15.41 -1.28
N VAL A 315 -16.53 16.48 -0.58
CA VAL A 315 -15.70 17.65 -0.35
C VAL A 315 -15.68 17.98 1.14
N SER A 316 -14.51 18.29 1.65
CA SER A 316 -14.32 18.68 3.06
C SER A 316 -13.39 19.88 3.16
N ASP A 317 -13.70 20.82 4.05
CA ASP A 317 -12.83 21.93 4.45
C ASP A 317 -12.12 21.67 5.80
N GLY A 318 -12.22 20.42 6.31
CA GLY A 318 -11.64 20.01 7.60
C GLY A 318 -12.58 20.21 8.79
N GLU A 319 -13.68 20.96 8.63
CA GLU A 319 -14.75 21.09 9.63
C GLU A 319 -16.05 20.49 9.14
N TRP A 320 -16.41 20.75 7.90
CA TRP A 320 -17.59 20.20 7.26
C TRP A 320 -17.23 19.22 6.16
N LYS A 321 -17.98 18.14 6.05
CA LYS A 321 -17.86 17.17 4.96
C LYS A 321 -19.22 16.98 4.29
N TYR A 322 -19.30 17.33 3.02
CA TYR A 322 -20.43 17.03 2.15
C TYR A 322 -20.13 15.76 1.34
N ILE A 323 -21.10 14.85 1.27
CA ILE A 323 -21.03 13.64 0.45
C ILE A 323 -22.18 13.67 -0.57
N ALA A 324 -21.83 13.58 -1.85
CA ALA A 324 -22.78 13.61 -2.95
C ALA A 324 -23.63 12.32 -2.99
N PRO A 325 -24.89 12.38 -3.50
CA PRO A 325 -25.71 11.21 -3.71
C PRO A 325 -25.03 10.16 -4.60
N SER A 326 -25.26 8.89 -4.27
CA SER A 326 -24.71 7.75 -5.02
C SER A 326 -25.68 6.56 -4.98
N ASN A 327 -25.71 5.78 -6.06
CA ASN A 327 -26.43 4.51 -6.13
C ASN A 327 -25.59 3.31 -5.69
N GLY A 328 -24.37 3.52 -5.20
CA GLY A 328 -23.50 2.46 -4.68
C GLY A 328 -24.09 1.76 -3.45
N ALA A 329 -23.52 0.61 -3.09
CA ALA A 329 -23.89 -0.08 -1.87
C ALA A 329 -23.53 0.77 -0.65
N ALA A 330 -24.43 0.86 0.33
CA ALA A 330 -24.17 1.57 1.58
C ALA A 330 -23.17 0.81 2.48
N TYR A 331 -23.02 -0.49 2.27
CA TYR A 331 -22.27 -1.38 3.14
C TYR A 331 -21.55 -2.50 2.38
N ALA A 332 -20.27 -2.71 2.65
CA ALA A 332 -19.48 -3.83 2.16
C ALA A 332 -19.58 -5.01 3.13
N LYS A 333 -20.44 -5.97 2.79
CA LYS A 333 -20.80 -7.08 3.70
C LYS A 333 -19.61 -7.98 4.05
N LEU A 334 -18.74 -8.25 3.07
CA LEU A 334 -17.61 -9.17 3.25
C LEU A 334 -16.53 -8.60 4.18
N THR A 335 -16.29 -7.29 4.08
CA THR A 335 -15.29 -6.60 4.90
C THR A 335 -15.87 -5.94 6.15
N ASN A 336 -17.22 -6.00 6.30
CA ASN A 336 -17.96 -5.37 7.40
C ASN A 336 -17.70 -3.87 7.53
N ILE A 337 -17.74 -3.14 6.40
CA ILE A 337 -17.44 -1.70 6.34
C ILE A 337 -18.63 -0.92 5.79
N GLU A 338 -19.00 0.17 6.47
CA GLU A 338 -19.93 1.18 5.92
C GLU A 338 -19.23 1.99 4.83
N LEU A 339 -19.81 2.04 3.65
CA LEU A 339 -19.21 2.71 2.49
C LEU A 339 -19.60 4.18 2.37
N GLY A 340 -20.69 4.60 3.02
CA GLY A 340 -21.19 5.97 2.99
C GLY A 340 -21.97 6.34 1.74
N ASN A 341 -22.29 5.38 0.86
CA ASN A 341 -23.16 5.63 -0.28
C ASN A 341 -24.63 5.79 0.16
N SER A 342 -25.30 6.83 -0.34
CA SER A 342 -26.70 7.12 -0.10
C SER A 342 -27.32 7.77 -1.34
N LYS A 343 -28.61 7.57 -1.56
CA LYS A 343 -29.37 8.26 -2.62
C LYS A 343 -29.61 9.74 -2.31
N GLU A 344 -29.46 10.11 -1.05
CA GLU A 344 -29.60 11.47 -0.57
C GLU A 344 -28.21 12.06 -0.29
N GLU A 345 -28.09 13.36 -0.43
CA GLU A 345 -26.90 14.10 0.00
C GLU A 345 -26.73 14.04 1.52
N GLN A 346 -25.48 14.10 1.97
CA GLN A 346 -25.12 14.01 3.38
C GLN A 346 -24.17 15.17 3.72
N LEU A 347 -24.38 15.77 4.91
CA LEU A 347 -23.53 16.83 5.45
C LEU A 347 -23.21 16.51 6.91
N TYR A 348 -21.93 16.49 7.24
CA TYR A 348 -21.43 16.21 8.58
C TYR A 348 -20.57 17.35 9.09
N ASN A 349 -20.67 17.65 10.40
CA ASN A 349 -19.71 18.50 11.09
C ASN A 349 -18.66 17.60 11.75
N LEU A 350 -17.46 17.51 11.17
CA LEU A 350 -16.40 16.59 11.60
C LEU A 350 -15.84 16.84 13.02
N LYS A 351 -16.26 17.96 13.66
CA LYS A 351 -15.89 18.29 15.04
C LYS A 351 -16.96 17.93 16.05
N GLN A 352 -18.19 17.69 15.59
CA GLN A 352 -19.37 17.54 16.46
C GLN A 352 -20.11 16.22 16.26
N ASP A 353 -20.07 15.63 15.06
CA ASP A 353 -20.81 14.41 14.70
C ASP A 353 -20.11 13.10 15.07
#